data_c9bbf806bfae723fcd84359d0fa8493c
#
_entry.id   c9bbf806bfae723fcd84359d0fa8493c
#
_cell.length_a   1.000
_cell.length_b   1.000
_cell.length_c   1.000
_cell.angle_alpha   90.00
_cell.angle_beta   90.00
_cell.angle_gamma   90.00
#
_symmetry.space_group_name_H-M   'P 1'
#
loop_
_entity.id
_entity.type
_entity.pdbx_description
1 polymer ?
#
loop_
_entity_poly.entity_id
_entity_poly.type
_entity_poly.pdbx_seq_one_letter_code
_entity_poly.pdbx_strand_id
1 'polypeptide(L)'
;TFESNMMGTLNMLEAVRACPDVGAVVMITSDKCYRNDEWVWGYRETDHLGGYDPYSASKGCAEIIAHSYFKSFFGDPVNAPYCATTRAGNVIGGGDWAADRIVPDCARSWAAGQPVQIRSPWATRPWQLVLEPLSGYLWLGARLLLGLNEPFNLRSQAYNFGPAADVNNTVAEVVEALAMHWPGFNSEMDKAGQAGMKECTLLKLCCDKALACLNWRATLD
;
A
#
# COMPACT_ATOMS: atom_id res chain seq x y z
N THR A 1 -5.32 15.95 4.72
CA THR A 1 -5.46 14.49 4.51
C THR A 1 -6.77 14.17 3.81
N PHE A 2 -7.95 14.51 4.37
CA PHE A 2 -9.25 14.25 3.71
C PHE A 2 -9.40 14.97 2.37
N GLU A 3 -8.99 16.22 2.29
CA GLU A 3 -9.02 16.97 1.03
C GLU A 3 -8.20 16.28 -0.06
N SER A 4 -6.97 15.85 0.25
CA SER A 4 -6.11 15.19 -0.73
C SER A 4 -6.58 13.77 -1.08
N ASN A 5 -6.90 12.94 -0.09
CA ASN A 5 -7.20 11.53 -0.33
C ASN A 5 -8.66 11.31 -0.75
N MET A 6 -9.62 11.97 -0.11
CA MET A 6 -11.03 11.80 -0.37
C MET A 6 -11.50 12.69 -1.53
N MET A 7 -11.32 14.02 -1.41
CA MET A 7 -11.75 14.95 -2.45
C MET A 7 -10.90 14.83 -3.71
N GLY A 8 -9.60 14.57 -3.58
CA GLY A 8 -8.72 14.29 -4.73
C GLY A 8 -9.18 13.08 -5.51
N THR A 9 -9.57 11.99 -4.84
CA THR A 9 -10.17 10.80 -5.46
C THR A 9 -11.47 11.17 -6.21
N LEU A 10 -12.37 11.90 -5.56
CA LEU A 10 -13.62 12.36 -6.17
C LEU A 10 -13.34 13.18 -7.45
N ASN A 11 -12.45 14.18 -7.36
CA ASN A 11 -12.13 15.05 -8.48
C ASN A 11 -11.53 14.28 -9.67
N MET A 12 -10.64 13.30 -9.39
CA MET A 12 -10.09 12.44 -10.44
C MET A 12 -11.15 11.58 -11.10
N LEU A 13 -12.09 11.02 -10.34
CA LEU A 13 -13.18 10.21 -10.90
C LEU A 13 -14.16 11.05 -11.73
N GLU A 14 -14.44 12.30 -11.32
CA GLU A 14 -15.23 13.24 -12.14
C GLU A 14 -14.48 13.62 -13.44
N ALA A 15 -13.15 13.83 -13.37
CA ALA A 15 -12.36 14.06 -14.57
C ALA A 15 -12.38 12.86 -15.53
N VAL A 16 -12.29 11.64 -15.00
CA VAL A 16 -12.43 10.40 -15.78
C VAL A 16 -13.80 10.33 -16.47
N ARG A 17 -14.87 10.68 -15.77
CA ARG A 17 -16.22 10.74 -16.38
C ARG A 17 -16.33 11.73 -17.55
N ALA A 18 -15.59 12.83 -17.47
CA ALA A 18 -15.57 13.86 -18.51
C ALA A 18 -14.65 13.53 -19.70
N CYS A 19 -13.84 12.48 -19.60
CA CYS A 19 -12.84 12.11 -20.60
C CYS A 19 -13.16 10.73 -21.23
N PRO A 20 -13.91 10.70 -22.35
CA PRO A 20 -14.34 9.44 -22.97
C PRO A 20 -13.20 8.60 -23.53
N ASP A 21 -12.03 9.19 -23.76
CA ASP A 21 -10.85 8.48 -24.28
C ASP A 21 -10.07 7.67 -23.23
N VAL A 22 -10.47 7.76 -21.95
CA VAL A 22 -9.84 6.98 -20.87
C VAL A 22 -10.35 5.54 -20.93
N GLY A 23 -9.47 4.61 -21.31
CA GLY A 23 -9.82 3.18 -21.41
C GLY A 23 -9.72 2.41 -20.12
N ALA A 24 -8.77 2.74 -19.24
CA ALA A 24 -8.57 2.06 -17.96
C ALA A 24 -8.07 3.01 -16.87
N VAL A 25 -8.44 2.73 -15.62
CA VAL A 25 -8.02 3.49 -14.43
C VAL A 25 -7.63 2.53 -13.32
N VAL A 26 -6.39 2.64 -12.84
CA VAL A 26 -5.91 1.95 -11.63
C VAL A 26 -5.70 2.99 -10.53
N MET A 27 -6.52 2.93 -9.50
CA MET A 27 -6.44 3.85 -8.37
C MET A 27 -5.59 3.25 -7.26
N ILE A 28 -4.48 3.92 -6.93
CA ILE A 28 -3.56 3.45 -5.91
C ILE A 28 -3.99 4.01 -4.56
N THR A 29 -4.39 3.10 -3.65
CA THR A 29 -4.75 3.45 -2.29
C THR A 29 -3.69 2.95 -1.29
N SER A 30 -4.04 2.19 -0.25
CA SER A 30 -3.10 1.72 0.76
C SER A 30 -3.74 0.61 1.59
N ASP A 31 -2.94 -0.24 2.21
CA ASP A 31 -3.34 -1.15 3.29
C ASP A 31 -4.00 -0.43 4.46
N LYS A 32 -3.66 0.85 4.68
CA LYS A 32 -4.27 1.70 5.71
C LYS A 32 -5.75 1.99 5.50
N CYS A 33 -6.32 1.61 4.33
CA CYS A 33 -7.77 1.70 4.12
C CYS A 33 -8.57 0.70 4.98
N TYR A 34 -7.94 -0.37 5.45
CA TYR A 34 -8.59 -1.36 6.32
C TYR A 34 -8.75 -0.86 7.75
N ARG A 35 -9.86 -1.25 8.39
CA ARG A 35 -9.98 -1.20 9.85
C ARG A 35 -9.02 -2.24 10.42
N ASN A 36 -7.97 -1.79 11.11
CA ASN A 36 -6.99 -2.70 11.65
C ASN A 36 -7.43 -3.24 13.02
N ASP A 37 -7.83 -4.50 13.05
CA ASP A 37 -8.21 -5.24 14.26
C ASP A 37 -7.01 -6.02 14.86
N GLU A 38 -5.78 -5.82 14.33
CA GLU A 38 -4.51 -6.42 14.79
C GLU A 38 -4.56 -7.95 14.89
N TRP A 39 -5.25 -8.59 13.97
CA TRP A 39 -5.36 -10.04 13.91
C TRP A 39 -4.21 -10.70 13.13
N VAL A 40 -4.07 -12.03 13.28
CA VAL A 40 -2.95 -12.79 12.68
C VAL A 40 -3.10 -13.03 11.18
N TRP A 41 -4.32 -12.90 10.66
CA TRP A 41 -4.60 -13.12 9.23
C TRP A 41 -4.32 -11.88 8.40
N GLY A 42 -3.96 -12.11 7.13
CA GLY A 42 -3.88 -11.02 6.15
C GLY A 42 -5.26 -10.47 5.79
N TYR A 43 -5.37 -9.14 5.67
CA TYR A 43 -6.61 -8.49 5.25
C TYR A 43 -6.93 -8.81 3.79
N ARG A 44 -8.16 -9.20 3.54
CA ARG A 44 -8.71 -9.46 2.21
C ARG A 44 -9.43 -8.23 1.69
N GLU A 45 -9.60 -8.14 0.39
CA GLU A 45 -10.24 -6.99 -0.26
C GLU A 45 -11.70 -6.76 0.18
N THR A 46 -12.34 -7.77 0.76
CA THR A 46 -13.70 -7.74 1.30
C THR A 46 -13.79 -7.39 2.77
N ASP A 47 -12.66 -7.26 3.47
CA ASP A 47 -12.65 -6.95 4.89
C ASP A 47 -12.99 -5.47 5.13
N HIS A 48 -13.38 -5.13 6.37
CA HIS A 48 -13.91 -3.81 6.71
C HIS A 48 -12.94 -2.69 6.41
N LEU A 49 -13.44 -1.65 5.75
CA LEU A 49 -12.73 -0.40 5.51
C LEU A 49 -12.88 0.57 6.69
N GLY A 50 -11.93 1.50 6.77
CA GLY A 50 -11.90 2.55 7.78
C GLY A 50 -10.81 2.30 8.82
N GLY A 51 -10.25 3.33 9.38
CA GLY A 51 -9.19 3.25 10.38
C GLY A 51 -9.45 4.20 11.54
N TYR A 52 -8.70 4.02 12.61
CA TYR A 52 -8.88 4.77 13.85
C TYR A 52 -8.19 6.15 13.84
N ASP A 53 -7.38 6.43 12.83
CA ASP A 53 -6.72 7.73 12.63
C ASP A 53 -7.23 8.44 11.35
N PRO A 54 -7.09 9.78 11.27
CA PRO A 54 -7.61 10.53 10.12
C PRO A 54 -7.01 10.13 8.76
N TYR A 55 -5.76 9.67 8.73
CA TYR A 55 -5.14 9.20 7.48
C TYR A 55 -5.78 7.91 7.00
N SER A 56 -5.84 6.90 7.87
CA SER A 56 -6.47 5.62 7.58
C SER A 56 -7.94 5.77 7.22
N ALA A 57 -8.69 6.58 7.97
CA ALA A 57 -10.08 6.91 7.64
C ALA A 57 -10.21 7.54 6.26
N SER A 58 -9.32 8.49 5.89
CA SER A 58 -9.36 9.12 4.57
C SER A 58 -9.06 8.16 3.42
N LYS A 59 -8.20 7.15 3.64
CA LYS A 59 -7.93 6.09 2.66
C LYS A 59 -9.12 5.13 2.52
N GLY A 60 -9.82 4.82 3.61
CA GLY A 60 -11.08 4.09 3.57
C GLY A 60 -12.17 4.84 2.81
N CYS A 61 -12.29 6.16 3.02
CA CYS A 61 -13.21 7.01 2.25
C CYS A 61 -12.89 7.00 0.76
N ALA A 62 -11.62 7.05 0.37
CA ALA A 62 -11.21 6.98 -1.04
C ALA A 62 -11.68 5.68 -1.71
N GLU A 63 -11.54 4.55 -1.03
CA GLU A 63 -12.04 3.24 -1.52
C GLU A 63 -13.56 3.21 -1.66
N ILE A 64 -14.28 3.76 -0.68
CA ILE A 64 -15.75 3.81 -0.70
C ILE A 64 -16.22 4.69 -1.88
N ILE A 65 -15.61 5.85 -2.10
CA ILE A 65 -15.92 6.75 -3.22
C ILE A 65 -15.62 6.04 -4.54
N ALA A 66 -14.45 5.43 -4.68
CA ALA A 66 -14.07 4.69 -5.88
C ALA A 66 -15.10 3.60 -6.21
N HIS A 67 -15.45 2.78 -5.23
CA HIS A 67 -16.44 1.72 -5.41
C HIS A 67 -17.81 2.25 -5.81
N SER A 68 -18.26 3.34 -5.20
CA SER A 68 -19.52 4.01 -5.55
C SER A 68 -19.54 4.44 -7.03
N TYR A 69 -18.46 5.09 -7.49
CA TYR A 69 -18.31 5.51 -8.88
C TYR A 69 -18.24 4.34 -9.85
N PHE A 70 -17.51 3.29 -9.51
CA PHE A 70 -17.40 2.09 -10.34
C PHE A 70 -18.77 1.45 -10.56
N LYS A 71 -19.62 1.43 -9.54
CA LYS A 71 -20.96 0.85 -9.64
C LYS A 71 -21.96 1.78 -10.33
N SER A 72 -21.88 3.08 -10.08
CA SER A 72 -22.89 4.03 -10.54
C SER A 72 -22.63 4.54 -11.97
N PHE A 73 -21.35 4.72 -12.34
CA PHE A 73 -20.99 5.40 -13.58
C PHE A 73 -20.10 4.58 -14.52
N PHE A 74 -19.32 3.63 -14.01
CA PHE A 74 -18.35 2.85 -14.80
C PHE A 74 -18.76 1.38 -14.94
N GLY A 75 -20.04 1.09 -14.72
CA GLY A 75 -20.58 -0.28 -14.85
C GLY A 75 -20.84 -0.73 -16.30
N ASP A 76 -20.96 0.20 -17.24
CA ASP A 76 -21.18 -0.11 -18.65
C ASP A 76 -19.91 -0.74 -19.27
N PRO A 77 -20.00 -1.98 -19.80
CA PRO A 77 -18.83 -2.65 -20.39
C PRO A 77 -18.39 -2.07 -21.75
N VAL A 78 -19.21 -1.24 -22.38
CA VAL A 78 -18.95 -0.74 -23.74
C VAL A 78 -18.45 0.70 -23.72
N ASN A 79 -19.06 1.54 -22.88
CA ASN A 79 -18.86 2.99 -22.93
C ASN A 79 -18.15 3.59 -21.70
N ALA A 80 -17.75 2.76 -20.76
CA ALA A 80 -17.09 3.23 -19.54
C ALA A 80 -15.69 2.64 -19.36
N PRO A 81 -14.75 3.38 -18.75
CA PRO A 81 -13.41 2.88 -18.49
C PRO A 81 -13.43 1.67 -17.56
N TYR A 82 -12.45 0.79 -17.74
CA TYR A 82 -12.23 -0.33 -16.83
C TYR A 82 -11.47 0.17 -15.59
N CYS A 83 -12.12 0.15 -14.45
CA CYS A 83 -11.57 0.70 -13.21
C CYS A 83 -11.27 -0.38 -12.17
N ALA A 84 -10.21 -0.20 -11.40
CA ALA A 84 -9.89 -1.00 -10.22
C ALA A 84 -9.14 -0.17 -9.17
N THR A 85 -9.20 -0.59 -7.90
CA THR A 85 -8.31 -0.05 -6.85
C THR A 85 -7.21 -1.05 -6.51
N THR A 86 -6.08 -0.53 -6.03
CA THR A 86 -4.94 -1.34 -5.58
C THR A 86 -4.51 -0.90 -4.19
N ARG A 87 -4.17 -1.87 -3.35
CA ARG A 87 -3.76 -1.67 -1.97
C ARG A 87 -2.43 -2.33 -1.75
N ALA A 88 -1.47 -1.62 -1.22
CA ALA A 88 -0.18 -2.16 -0.81
C ALA A 88 0.23 -1.63 0.55
N GLY A 89 1.08 -2.38 1.23
CA GLY A 89 1.66 -2.02 2.51
C GLY A 89 2.94 -1.21 2.37
N ASN A 90 3.84 -1.39 3.33
CA ASN A 90 5.10 -0.66 3.39
C ASN A 90 6.02 -1.08 2.24
N VAL A 91 6.51 -0.09 1.50
CA VAL A 91 7.46 -0.28 0.40
C VAL A 91 8.81 0.37 0.73
N ILE A 92 9.88 -0.25 0.24
CA ILE A 92 11.25 0.28 0.29
C ILE A 92 11.71 0.49 -1.15
N GLY A 93 12.33 1.64 -1.41
CA GLY A 93 12.87 1.96 -2.74
C GLY A 93 13.81 3.14 -2.69
N GLY A 94 14.61 3.28 -3.74
CA GLY A 94 15.51 4.42 -3.90
C GLY A 94 14.76 5.74 -4.13
N GLY A 95 15.37 6.86 -3.73
CA GLY A 95 14.82 8.19 -3.96
C GLY A 95 13.74 8.65 -2.97
N ASP A 96 13.38 7.85 -1.97
CA ASP A 96 12.51 8.28 -0.89
C ASP A 96 13.31 9.08 0.15
N TRP A 97 12.93 10.33 0.37
CA TRP A 97 13.53 11.24 1.36
C TRP A 97 12.48 11.81 2.33
N ALA A 98 11.28 11.23 2.37
CA ALA A 98 10.25 11.69 3.27
C ALA A 98 10.66 11.51 4.74
N ALA A 99 10.31 12.50 5.56
CA ALA A 99 10.51 12.42 7.01
C ALA A 99 9.58 11.35 7.63
N ASP A 100 9.97 10.85 8.79
CA ASP A 100 9.21 9.85 9.54
C ASP A 100 9.08 8.49 8.84
N ARG A 101 10.02 8.19 7.93
CA ARG A 101 10.16 6.88 7.29
C ARG A 101 11.47 6.25 7.67
N ILE A 102 11.43 5.01 8.15
CA ILE A 102 12.57 4.36 8.79
C ILE A 102 13.82 4.30 7.90
N VAL A 103 13.70 3.92 6.63
CA VAL A 103 14.85 3.81 5.73
C VAL A 103 15.49 5.16 5.42
N PRO A 104 14.74 6.20 4.99
CA PRO A 104 15.26 7.57 4.87
C PRO A 104 15.82 8.14 6.17
N ASP A 105 15.21 7.86 7.31
CA ASP A 105 15.65 8.34 8.63
C ASP A 105 16.99 7.68 9.01
N CYS A 106 17.15 6.38 8.77
CA CYS A 106 18.43 5.70 8.92
C CYS A 106 19.51 6.34 8.05
N ALA A 107 19.25 6.51 6.76
CA ALA A 107 20.23 7.07 5.83
C ALA A 107 20.65 8.50 6.23
N ARG A 108 19.70 9.36 6.66
CA ARG A 108 20.00 10.73 7.12
C ARG A 108 20.84 10.73 8.42
N SER A 109 20.41 9.95 9.40
CA SER A 109 21.10 9.89 10.70
C SER A 109 22.52 9.37 10.53
N TRP A 110 22.71 8.28 9.80
CA TRP A 110 24.01 7.67 9.60
C TRP A 110 24.95 8.53 8.75
N ALA A 111 24.43 9.21 7.72
CA ALA A 111 25.22 10.17 6.95
C ALA A 111 25.70 11.36 7.81
N ALA A 112 24.95 11.72 8.86
CA ALA A 112 25.34 12.74 9.83
C ALA A 112 26.20 12.19 10.99
N GLY A 113 26.55 10.89 11.00
CA GLY A 113 27.27 10.25 12.10
C GLY A 113 26.47 10.15 13.39
N GLN A 114 25.14 10.16 13.29
CA GLN A 114 24.24 10.14 14.44
C GLN A 114 23.48 8.80 14.52
N PRO A 115 23.14 8.32 15.75
CA PRO A 115 22.28 7.16 15.90
C PRO A 115 20.88 7.43 15.36
N VAL A 116 20.22 6.40 14.80
CA VAL A 116 18.82 6.50 14.39
C VAL A 116 17.91 6.27 15.59
N GLN A 117 16.89 7.12 15.74
CA GLN A 117 15.87 6.94 16.77
C GLN A 117 14.72 6.10 16.22
N ILE A 118 14.46 4.95 16.85
CA ILE A 118 13.39 4.03 16.49
C ILE A 118 12.25 4.12 17.49
N ARG A 119 11.08 4.58 17.05
CA ARG A 119 9.92 4.75 17.93
C ARG A 119 9.29 3.42 18.37
N SER A 120 9.20 2.46 17.46
CA SER A 120 8.52 1.18 17.69
C SER A 120 9.34 0.01 17.08
N PRO A 121 10.46 -0.39 17.74
CA PRO A 121 11.40 -1.37 17.17
C PRO A 121 10.75 -2.75 16.94
N TRP A 122 9.76 -3.11 17.74
CA TRP A 122 9.10 -4.42 17.68
C TRP A 122 7.84 -4.44 16.81
N ALA A 123 7.45 -3.30 16.23
CA ALA A 123 6.34 -3.28 15.28
C ALA A 123 6.73 -4.04 14.02
N THR A 124 5.88 -4.95 13.58
CA THR A 124 6.10 -5.73 12.37
C THR A 124 5.44 -5.06 11.17
N ARG A 125 6.04 -5.19 9.99
CA ARG A 125 5.49 -4.69 8.73
C ARG A 125 5.79 -5.68 7.61
N PRO A 126 4.87 -5.83 6.66
CA PRO A 126 5.08 -6.61 5.45
C PRO A 126 5.92 -5.78 4.45
N TRP A 127 7.22 -5.69 4.73
CA TRP A 127 8.16 -4.95 3.89
C TRP A 127 8.26 -5.57 2.50
N GLN A 128 8.35 -4.72 1.48
CA GLN A 128 8.56 -5.17 0.11
C GLN A 128 9.31 -4.12 -0.70
N LEU A 129 10.02 -4.57 -1.74
CA LEU A 129 10.60 -3.65 -2.71
C LEU A 129 9.49 -2.92 -3.47
N VAL A 130 9.63 -1.61 -3.66
CA VAL A 130 8.61 -0.78 -4.34
C VAL A 130 8.26 -1.28 -5.75
N LEU A 131 9.20 -1.94 -6.44
CA LEU A 131 8.96 -2.50 -7.78
C LEU A 131 7.98 -3.68 -7.77
N GLU A 132 7.81 -4.37 -6.65
CA GLU A 132 6.85 -5.47 -6.54
C GLU A 132 5.40 -4.98 -6.73
N PRO A 133 4.85 -4.11 -5.88
CA PRO A 133 3.48 -3.65 -6.10
C PRO A 133 3.34 -2.85 -7.41
N LEU A 134 4.37 -2.09 -7.84
CA LEU A 134 4.32 -1.39 -9.11
C LEU A 134 4.16 -2.33 -10.29
N SER A 135 4.83 -3.50 -10.27
CA SER A 135 4.64 -4.54 -11.30
C SER A 135 3.19 -5.01 -11.35
N GLY A 136 2.57 -5.22 -10.19
CA GLY A 136 1.18 -5.61 -10.05
C GLY A 136 0.21 -4.53 -10.57
N TYR A 137 0.46 -3.26 -10.25
CA TYR A 137 -0.37 -2.13 -10.72
C TYR A 137 -0.32 -2.00 -12.25
N LEU A 138 0.87 -2.07 -12.84
CA LEU A 138 1.04 -1.99 -14.29
C LEU A 138 0.43 -3.19 -14.99
N TRP A 139 0.59 -4.39 -14.42
CA TRP A 139 0.00 -5.61 -14.97
C TRP A 139 -1.53 -5.56 -14.92
N LEU A 140 -2.11 -5.16 -13.79
CA LEU A 140 -3.56 -4.96 -13.69
C LEU A 140 -4.06 -3.93 -14.70
N GLY A 141 -3.38 -2.78 -14.82
CA GLY A 141 -3.72 -1.74 -15.80
C GLY A 141 -3.68 -2.25 -17.24
N ALA A 142 -2.66 -3.01 -17.60
CA ALA A 142 -2.54 -3.61 -18.92
C ALA A 142 -3.66 -4.63 -19.20
N ARG A 143 -3.98 -5.49 -18.22
CA ARG A 143 -5.08 -6.46 -18.33
C ARG A 143 -6.44 -5.76 -18.51
N LEU A 144 -6.68 -4.70 -17.74
CA LEU A 144 -7.90 -3.89 -17.86
C LEU A 144 -7.98 -3.24 -19.24
N LEU A 145 -6.92 -2.56 -19.67
CA LEU A 145 -6.88 -1.83 -20.95
C LEU A 145 -7.05 -2.74 -22.17
N LEU A 146 -6.46 -3.94 -22.12
CA LEU A 146 -6.55 -4.92 -23.19
C LEU A 146 -7.82 -5.78 -23.15
N GLY A 147 -8.69 -5.56 -22.17
CA GLY A 147 -9.91 -6.34 -21.99
C GLY A 147 -9.66 -7.81 -21.62
N LEU A 148 -8.49 -8.16 -21.09
CA LEU A 148 -8.11 -9.51 -20.71
C LEU A 148 -8.72 -9.90 -19.35
N ASN A 149 -10.03 -9.93 -19.28
CA ASN A 149 -10.79 -10.13 -18.04
C ASN A 149 -11.13 -11.60 -17.73
N GLU A 150 -10.99 -12.49 -18.71
CA GLU A 150 -11.29 -13.90 -18.52
C GLU A 150 -10.16 -14.65 -17.78
N PRO A 151 -10.50 -15.67 -16.96
CA PRO A 151 -11.86 -16.12 -16.59
C PRO A 151 -12.52 -15.26 -15.48
N PHE A 152 -11.84 -14.25 -14.97
CA PHE A 152 -12.31 -13.41 -13.85
C PHE A 152 -12.67 -12.01 -14.33
N ASN A 153 -13.76 -11.46 -13.82
CA ASN A 153 -14.08 -10.06 -14.04
C ASN A 153 -13.16 -9.17 -13.17
N LEU A 154 -12.19 -8.52 -13.81
CA LEU A 154 -11.22 -7.65 -13.12
C LEU A 154 -11.77 -6.25 -12.81
N ARG A 155 -12.90 -5.86 -13.45
CA ARG A 155 -13.48 -4.52 -13.35
C ARG A 155 -14.15 -4.27 -12.00
N SER A 156 -14.08 -3.03 -11.57
CA SER A 156 -14.78 -2.55 -10.36
C SER A 156 -14.40 -3.35 -9.10
N GLN A 157 -13.14 -3.80 -9.04
CA GLN A 157 -12.60 -4.64 -7.98
C GLN A 157 -11.44 -3.93 -7.27
N ALA A 158 -11.19 -4.34 -6.03
CA ALA A 158 -9.96 -4.02 -5.32
C ALA A 158 -8.98 -5.20 -5.39
N TYR A 159 -7.68 -4.91 -5.37
CA TYR A 159 -6.61 -5.90 -5.35
C TYR A 159 -5.53 -5.54 -4.34
N ASN A 160 -5.15 -6.51 -3.51
CA ASN A 160 -4.02 -6.40 -2.61
C ASN A 160 -2.73 -6.83 -3.30
N PHE A 161 -1.65 -6.06 -3.07
CA PHE A 161 -0.31 -6.36 -3.54
C PHE A 161 0.66 -6.27 -2.36
N GLY A 162 1.20 -7.39 -1.94
CA GLY A 162 2.07 -7.50 -0.78
C GLY A 162 3.03 -8.69 -0.91
N PRO A 163 3.99 -8.80 0.00
CA PRO A 163 4.90 -9.93 0.05
C PRO A 163 4.17 -11.21 0.46
N ALA A 164 4.88 -12.32 0.46
CA ALA A 164 4.37 -13.59 0.97
C ALA A 164 3.92 -13.47 2.44
N ALA A 165 2.98 -14.31 2.85
CA ALA A 165 2.33 -14.20 4.17
C ALA A 165 3.28 -14.42 5.37
N ASP A 166 4.41 -15.05 5.15
CA ASP A 166 5.48 -15.31 6.12
C ASP A 166 6.47 -14.14 6.26
N VAL A 167 6.50 -13.20 5.32
CA VAL A 167 7.31 -11.97 5.43
C VAL A 167 6.67 -11.03 6.45
N ASN A 168 7.27 -10.96 7.63
CA ASN A 168 6.76 -10.16 8.73
C ASN A 168 7.90 -9.69 9.63
N ASN A 169 8.80 -8.87 9.07
CA ASN A 169 9.99 -8.41 9.77
C ASN A 169 9.66 -7.21 10.67
N THR A 170 10.31 -7.16 11.82
CA THR A 170 10.25 -6.02 12.75
C THR A 170 11.03 -4.82 12.17
N VAL A 171 10.70 -3.63 12.66
CA VAL A 171 11.49 -2.42 12.33
C VAL A 171 12.95 -2.59 12.74
N ALA A 172 13.21 -3.24 13.89
CA ALA A 172 14.56 -3.51 14.36
C ALA A 172 15.36 -4.38 13.36
N GLU A 173 14.77 -5.48 12.88
CA GLU A 173 15.42 -6.38 11.91
C GLU A 173 15.76 -5.66 10.61
N VAL A 174 14.87 -4.79 10.12
CA VAL A 174 15.13 -3.98 8.92
C VAL A 174 16.29 -3.01 9.15
N VAL A 175 16.35 -2.34 10.32
CA VAL A 175 17.45 -1.43 10.65
C VAL A 175 18.75 -2.17 10.79
N GLU A 176 18.78 -3.34 11.41
CA GLU A 176 19.96 -4.19 11.51
C GLU A 176 20.48 -4.64 10.14
N ALA A 177 19.56 -5.08 9.26
CA ALA A 177 19.89 -5.45 7.88
C ALA A 177 20.50 -4.28 7.10
N LEU A 178 19.94 -3.09 7.23
CA LEU A 178 20.47 -1.87 6.59
C LEU A 178 21.86 -1.51 7.15
N ALA A 179 22.06 -1.61 8.47
CA ALA A 179 23.32 -1.29 9.13
C ALA A 179 24.47 -2.17 8.66
N MET A 180 24.21 -3.44 8.29
CA MET A 180 25.23 -4.33 7.72
C MET A 180 25.81 -3.80 6.39
N HIS A 181 25.07 -2.98 5.68
CA HIS A 181 25.48 -2.40 4.39
C HIS A 181 25.97 -0.95 4.51
N TRP A 182 25.99 -0.36 5.71
CA TRP A 182 26.44 1.01 5.94
C TRP A 182 27.81 1.02 6.66
N PRO A 183 28.91 1.39 5.98
CA PRO A 183 30.25 1.33 6.56
C PRO A 183 30.40 2.22 7.80
N GLY A 184 30.96 1.65 8.88
CA GLY A 184 31.34 2.41 10.08
C GLY A 184 30.21 2.71 11.06
N PHE A 185 29.04 2.09 10.91
CA PHE A 185 27.92 2.29 11.84
C PHE A 185 27.80 1.17 12.89
N ASN A 186 27.75 1.57 14.18
CA ASN A 186 27.28 0.73 15.29
C ASN A 186 25.82 1.06 15.55
N SER A 187 24.94 0.06 15.49
CA SER A 187 23.52 0.20 15.77
C SER A 187 23.26 0.36 17.28
N GLU A 188 23.57 1.51 17.86
CA GLU A 188 23.01 1.87 19.15
C GLU A 188 21.55 2.25 18.91
N MET A 189 20.65 1.29 19.12
CA MET A 189 19.23 1.57 19.21
C MET A 189 18.96 2.33 20.48
N ASP A 190 18.52 3.56 20.38
CA ASP A 190 18.02 4.29 21.55
C ASP A 190 16.72 3.60 22.01
N LYS A 191 16.83 2.88 23.14
CA LYS A 191 15.71 2.14 23.74
C LYS A 191 14.69 3.05 24.44
N ALA A 192 14.85 4.36 24.37
CA ALA A 192 14.05 5.33 25.10
C ALA A 192 12.68 5.68 24.50
N GLY A 193 12.31 5.16 23.35
CA GLY A 193 11.09 5.52 22.61
C GLY A 193 9.82 4.77 23.02
N GLN A 194 9.44 4.73 24.30
CA GLN A 194 8.18 4.11 24.75
C GLN A 194 7.04 5.10 25.07
N ALA A 195 7.12 6.35 24.70
CA ALA A 195 6.06 7.32 25.03
C ALA A 195 5.50 7.96 23.76
N GLY A 196 4.31 7.51 23.36
CA GLY A 196 3.56 8.23 22.36
C GLY A 196 2.62 7.42 21.51
N MET A 197 2.29 7.45 20.41
CA MET A 197 1.24 6.83 19.62
C MET A 197 1.40 5.31 19.54
N LYS A 198 0.33 4.57 19.84
CA LYS A 198 0.23 3.15 19.54
C LYS A 198 0.31 2.97 18.03
N GLU A 199 1.48 2.61 17.51
CA GLU A 199 1.57 2.08 16.17
C GLU A 199 0.97 0.67 16.13
N CYS A 200 0.20 0.37 15.08
CA CYS A 200 -0.31 -0.97 14.84
C CYS A 200 0.83 -1.97 14.80
N THR A 201 0.71 -3.07 15.53
CA THR A 201 1.74 -4.10 15.62
C THR A 201 1.65 -5.10 14.47
N LEU A 202 0.43 -5.40 14.00
CA LEU A 202 0.16 -6.34 12.92
C LEU A 202 -0.67 -5.67 11.83
N LEU A 203 -0.17 -5.71 10.60
CA LEU A 203 -0.91 -5.31 9.41
C LEU A 203 -0.28 -6.00 8.21
N LYS A 204 -0.94 -7.03 7.70
CA LYS A 204 -0.51 -7.72 6.49
C LYS A 204 -1.69 -7.94 5.54
N LEU A 205 -1.40 -8.16 4.28
CA LEU A 205 -2.39 -8.34 3.23
C LEU A 205 -2.48 -9.80 2.80
N CYS A 206 -3.68 -10.28 2.50
CA CYS A 206 -3.90 -11.50 1.75
C CYS A 206 -3.88 -11.15 0.26
N CYS A 207 -2.95 -11.74 -0.49
CA CYS A 207 -2.76 -11.49 -1.92
C CYS A 207 -3.29 -12.62 -2.81
N ASP A 208 -4.06 -13.55 -2.26
CA ASP A 208 -4.58 -14.71 -2.97
C ASP A 208 -5.43 -14.33 -4.19
N LYS A 209 -6.15 -13.20 -4.11
CA LYS A 209 -6.93 -12.68 -5.23
C LYS A 209 -6.05 -12.21 -6.38
N ALA A 210 -4.97 -11.51 -6.08
CA ALA A 210 -4.00 -11.09 -7.11
C ALA A 210 -3.35 -12.32 -7.77
N LEU A 211 -3.01 -13.35 -6.99
CA LEU A 211 -2.50 -14.60 -7.52
C LEU A 211 -3.53 -15.30 -8.42
N ALA A 212 -4.74 -15.48 -7.94
CA ALA A 212 -5.78 -16.20 -8.67
C ALA A 212 -6.22 -15.48 -9.95
N CYS A 213 -6.46 -14.15 -9.86
CA CYS A 213 -7.03 -13.38 -10.97
C CYS A 213 -6.00 -12.85 -11.96
N LEU A 214 -4.78 -12.54 -11.49
CA LEU A 214 -3.74 -11.89 -12.27
C LEU A 214 -2.51 -12.78 -12.50
N ASN A 215 -2.43 -13.94 -11.83
CA ASN A 215 -1.22 -14.76 -11.73
C ASN A 215 -0.01 -13.93 -11.23
N TRP A 216 -0.29 -12.97 -10.33
CA TRP A 216 0.73 -12.11 -9.75
C TRP A 216 1.06 -12.55 -8.32
N ARG A 217 2.33 -12.58 -8.03
CA ARG A 217 2.89 -12.70 -6.68
C ARG A 217 4.18 -11.89 -6.60
N ALA A 218 4.52 -11.43 -5.40
CA ALA A 218 5.84 -10.86 -5.16
C ALA A 218 6.93 -11.92 -5.43
N THR A 219 8.06 -11.49 -5.96
CA THR A 219 9.19 -12.34 -6.34
C THR A 219 10.45 -12.05 -5.56
N LEU A 220 10.55 -10.86 -4.97
CA LEU A 220 11.66 -10.43 -4.12
C LEU A 220 11.20 -10.35 -2.67
N ASP A 221 12.01 -10.91 -1.79
CA ASP A 221 11.80 -10.92 -0.33
C ASP A 221 12.32 -9.64 0.33
#